data_2e56e5a1c7a98d00e6b04456c94b49c4
#
_entry.id   2e56e5a1c7a98d00e6b04456c94b49c4
#
_cell.length_a   1.000
_cell.length_b   1.000
_cell.length_c   1.000
_cell.angle_alpha   90.00
_cell.angle_beta   90.00
_cell.angle_gamma   90.00
#
_symmetry.space_group_name_H-M   'P 1'
#
loop_
_entity.id
_entity.type
_entity.pdbx_description
1 polymer ?
#
loop_
_entity_poly.entity_id
_entity_poly.type
_entity_poly.pdbx_seq_one_letter_code
_entity_poly.pdbx_strand_id
1 'polypeptide(L)'
;MSDESPQAIRAEALESILIEKGLLTADAVDDIITRYSERVGPLNGARLVARAWVDPQFKKQLLTDATSIVESFGFEGGQVEKLVVVENTDKVHNAVVCTLCSCYPWAVLGLPPKWYKDPAYRSRIVMEPRQLLAEMGVGLGSDVEIQVWDSSAEIRYMVLPMRPPGTQNLKEEQLAELVTRDSMIGVEVLIGVEVPGEPS
;
A
#
# COMPACT_ATOMS: atom_id res chain seq x y z
N MET A 1 -26.13 16.51 7.14
CA MET A 1 -25.26 17.64 6.76
C MET A 1 -23.85 17.08 6.78
N SER A 2 -23.26 16.85 5.63
CA SER A 2 -21.86 16.40 5.50
C SER A 2 -20.97 17.55 5.96
N ASP A 3 -20.19 17.30 6.98
CA ASP A 3 -19.20 18.25 7.51
C ASP A 3 -18.03 18.29 6.52
N GLU A 4 -18.16 19.08 5.44
CA GLU A 4 -17.12 19.19 4.41
C GLU A 4 -15.91 19.90 5.02
N SER A 5 -14.77 19.24 4.93
CA SER A 5 -13.53 19.81 5.46
C SER A 5 -13.17 21.12 4.72
N PRO A 6 -12.52 22.10 5.38
CA PRO A 6 -12.08 23.33 4.72
C PRO A 6 -11.21 23.08 3.48
N GLN A 7 -10.52 21.94 3.43
CA GLN A 7 -9.72 21.51 2.28
C GLN A 7 -10.60 21.06 1.11
N ALA A 8 -11.70 20.35 1.38
CA ALA A 8 -12.65 19.94 0.35
C ALA A 8 -13.29 21.16 -0.32
N ILE A 9 -13.76 22.12 0.47
CA ILE A 9 -14.33 23.39 -0.03
C ILE A 9 -13.34 24.16 -0.91
N ARG A 10 -12.06 24.19 -0.53
CA ARG A 10 -11.02 24.86 -1.33
C ARG A 10 -10.75 24.13 -2.63
N ALA A 11 -10.74 22.79 -2.61
CA ALA A 11 -10.54 21.98 -3.82
C ALA A 11 -11.68 22.21 -4.81
N GLU A 12 -12.93 22.18 -4.36
CA GLU A 12 -14.11 22.44 -5.18
C GLU A 12 -14.12 23.86 -5.77
N ALA A 13 -13.74 24.87 -4.97
CA ALA A 13 -13.62 26.25 -5.45
C ALA A 13 -12.52 26.38 -6.53
N LEU A 14 -11.38 25.72 -6.36
CA LEU A 14 -10.31 25.71 -7.38
C LEU A 14 -10.75 25.01 -8.66
N GLU A 15 -11.41 23.86 -8.55
CA GLU A 15 -11.96 23.13 -9.68
C GLU A 15 -12.94 24.01 -10.47
N SER A 16 -13.91 24.64 -9.79
CA SER A 16 -14.88 25.52 -10.40
C SER A 16 -14.23 26.67 -11.17
N ILE A 17 -13.20 27.31 -10.61
CA ILE A 17 -12.46 28.40 -11.25
C ILE A 17 -11.70 27.88 -12.50
N LEU A 18 -11.11 26.69 -12.43
CA LEU A 18 -10.36 26.13 -13.55
C LEU A 18 -11.28 25.73 -14.71
N ILE A 19 -12.47 25.21 -14.40
CA ILE A 19 -13.51 24.89 -15.38
C ILE A 19 -14.03 26.19 -16.02
N GLU A 20 -14.34 27.22 -15.23
CA GLU A 20 -14.80 28.52 -15.74
C GLU A 20 -13.78 29.18 -16.69
N LYS A 21 -12.49 29.00 -16.40
CA LYS A 21 -11.39 29.48 -17.25
C LYS A 21 -11.12 28.60 -18.48
N GLY A 22 -11.82 27.47 -18.63
CA GLY A 22 -11.61 26.53 -19.73
C GLY A 22 -10.27 25.78 -19.67
N LEU A 23 -9.64 25.72 -18.52
CA LEU A 23 -8.37 25.00 -18.28
C LEU A 23 -8.62 23.52 -17.94
N LEU A 24 -9.80 23.19 -17.41
CA LEU A 24 -10.26 21.84 -17.13
C LEU A 24 -11.71 21.68 -17.63
N THR A 25 -12.16 20.44 -17.78
CA THR A 25 -13.56 20.07 -17.93
C THR A 25 -13.99 19.22 -16.76
N ALA A 26 -15.28 19.25 -16.39
CA ALA A 26 -15.82 18.38 -15.34
C ALA A 26 -15.58 16.90 -15.67
N ASP A 27 -15.82 16.50 -16.93
CA ASP A 27 -15.58 15.14 -17.40
C ASP A 27 -14.13 14.68 -17.19
N ALA A 28 -13.14 15.56 -17.42
CA ALA A 28 -11.73 15.23 -17.19
C ALA A 28 -11.40 15.04 -15.70
N VAL A 29 -12.06 15.78 -14.82
CA VAL A 29 -11.92 15.61 -13.36
C VAL A 29 -12.58 14.30 -12.92
N ASP A 30 -13.80 14.03 -13.39
CA ASP A 30 -14.54 12.80 -13.10
C ASP A 30 -13.81 11.55 -13.61
N ASP A 31 -13.20 11.62 -14.79
CA ASP A 31 -12.37 10.56 -15.35
C ASP A 31 -11.16 10.26 -14.44
N ILE A 32 -10.49 11.30 -13.93
CA ILE A 32 -9.37 11.13 -13.01
C ILE A 32 -9.84 10.54 -11.68
N ILE A 33 -10.94 11.05 -11.11
CA ILE A 33 -11.50 10.53 -9.87
C ILE A 33 -11.86 9.05 -10.02
N THR A 34 -12.58 8.70 -11.09
CA THR A 34 -12.95 7.31 -11.40
C THR A 34 -11.72 6.43 -11.57
N ARG A 35 -10.72 6.91 -12.31
CA ARG A 35 -9.45 6.22 -12.49
C ARG A 35 -8.78 5.89 -11.16
N TYR A 36 -8.64 6.88 -10.27
CA TYR A 36 -7.99 6.69 -8.97
C TYR A 36 -8.84 5.94 -7.95
N SER A 37 -10.17 5.98 -8.05
CA SER A 37 -11.06 5.23 -7.17
C SER A 37 -11.23 3.76 -7.57
N GLU A 38 -11.23 3.46 -8.88
CA GLU A 38 -11.58 2.14 -9.40
C GLU A 38 -10.40 1.36 -10.00
N ARG A 39 -9.39 2.06 -10.55
CA ARG A 39 -8.31 1.43 -11.34
C ARG A 39 -6.91 1.59 -10.75
N VAL A 40 -6.74 2.52 -9.83
CA VAL A 40 -5.47 2.78 -9.14
C VAL A 40 -5.69 2.55 -7.66
N GLY A 41 -4.99 1.61 -7.07
CA GLY A 41 -5.13 1.49 -5.64
C GLY A 41 -4.64 0.20 -5.02
N PRO A 42 -4.98 0.03 -3.74
CA PRO A 42 -4.53 -1.11 -2.96
C PRO A 42 -4.87 -2.46 -3.59
N LEU A 43 -5.96 -2.50 -4.38
CA LEU A 43 -6.37 -3.69 -5.12
C LEU A 43 -5.29 -4.18 -6.11
N ASN A 44 -4.55 -3.25 -6.75
CA ASN A 44 -3.46 -3.63 -7.66
C ASN A 44 -2.32 -4.32 -6.90
N GLY A 45 -1.87 -3.74 -5.79
CA GLY A 45 -0.87 -4.35 -4.91
C GLY A 45 -1.36 -5.67 -4.30
N ALA A 46 -2.62 -5.72 -3.87
CA ALA A 46 -3.22 -6.93 -3.33
C ALA A 46 -3.20 -8.10 -4.33
N ARG A 47 -3.47 -7.84 -5.60
CA ARG A 47 -3.36 -8.85 -6.68
C ARG A 47 -1.93 -9.35 -6.86
N LEU A 48 -0.93 -8.46 -6.81
CA LEU A 48 0.49 -8.86 -6.88
C LEU A 48 0.87 -9.72 -5.67
N VAL A 49 0.45 -9.33 -4.48
CA VAL A 49 0.70 -10.09 -3.24
C VAL A 49 0.08 -11.48 -3.30
N ALA A 50 -1.22 -11.57 -3.64
CA ALA A 50 -1.94 -12.83 -3.73
C ALA A 50 -1.27 -13.77 -4.74
N ARG A 51 -0.89 -13.25 -5.92
CA ARG A 51 -0.17 -14.00 -6.93
C ARG A 51 1.18 -14.50 -6.43
N ALA A 52 1.93 -13.64 -5.73
CA ALA A 52 3.22 -14.02 -5.16
C ALA A 52 3.10 -15.12 -4.09
N TRP A 53 1.99 -15.22 -3.39
CA TRP A 53 1.74 -16.27 -2.40
C TRP A 53 1.45 -17.63 -3.03
N VAL A 54 0.92 -17.69 -4.24
CA VAL A 54 0.57 -18.95 -4.92
C VAL A 54 1.55 -19.37 -6.01
N ASP A 55 2.34 -18.43 -6.52
CA ASP A 55 3.34 -18.66 -7.58
C ASP A 55 4.74 -18.25 -7.12
N PRO A 56 5.59 -19.22 -6.70
CA PRO A 56 6.95 -18.93 -6.27
C PRO A 56 7.85 -18.32 -7.35
N GLN A 57 7.59 -18.64 -8.62
CA GLN A 57 8.36 -18.06 -9.73
C GLN A 57 8.00 -16.58 -9.92
N PHE A 58 6.72 -16.26 -9.91
CA PHE A 58 6.25 -14.88 -9.93
C PHE A 58 6.79 -14.09 -8.73
N LYS A 59 6.72 -14.66 -7.51
CA LYS A 59 7.29 -14.05 -6.31
C LYS A 59 8.75 -13.68 -6.50
N LYS A 60 9.57 -14.60 -7.03
CA LYS A 60 10.98 -14.34 -7.31
C LYS A 60 11.18 -13.19 -8.30
N GLN A 61 10.36 -13.12 -9.34
CA GLN A 61 10.42 -12.03 -10.34
C GLN A 61 10.00 -10.69 -9.68
N LEU A 62 8.92 -10.68 -8.91
CA LEU A 62 8.42 -9.50 -8.20
C LEU A 62 9.46 -8.93 -7.24
N LEU A 63 10.17 -9.77 -6.49
CA LEU A 63 11.24 -9.35 -5.58
C LEU A 63 12.51 -8.88 -6.31
N THR A 64 12.70 -9.29 -7.57
CA THR A 64 13.88 -8.93 -8.37
C THR A 64 13.66 -7.65 -9.16
N ASP A 65 12.51 -7.52 -9.82
CA ASP A 65 12.17 -6.39 -10.70
C ASP A 65 10.65 -6.11 -10.67
N ALA A 66 10.22 -5.48 -9.57
CA ALA A 66 8.81 -5.13 -9.39
C ALA A 66 8.34 -4.09 -10.40
N THR A 67 9.20 -3.20 -10.88
CA THR A 67 8.85 -2.16 -11.85
C THR A 67 8.35 -2.79 -13.14
N SER A 68 9.13 -3.68 -13.74
CA SER A 68 8.73 -4.37 -14.98
C SER A 68 7.47 -5.22 -14.80
N ILE A 69 7.27 -5.81 -13.61
CA ILE A 69 6.04 -6.55 -13.30
C ILE A 69 4.82 -5.62 -13.30
N VAL A 70 4.88 -4.47 -12.61
CA VAL A 70 3.79 -3.49 -12.56
C VAL A 70 3.46 -2.97 -13.96
N GLU A 71 4.47 -2.69 -14.77
CA GLU A 71 4.29 -2.28 -16.16
C GLU A 71 3.59 -3.37 -17.00
N SER A 72 3.98 -4.64 -16.83
CA SER A 72 3.39 -5.77 -17.56
C SER A 72 1.92 -6.01 -17.23
N PHE A 73 1.49 -5.64 -16.02
CA PHE A 73 0.08 -5.70 -15.61
C PHE A 73 -0.74 -4.52 -16.13
N GLY A 74 -0.09 -3.50 -16.71
CA GLY A 74 -0.77 -2.32 -17.22
C GLY A 74 -1.48 -1.51 -16.14
N PHE A 75 -0.98 -1.53 -14.90
CA PHE A 75 -1.59 -0.78 -13.82
C PHE A 75 -1.46 0.73 -14.10
N GLU A 76 -2.61 1.39 -14.09
CA GLU A 76 -2.67 2.83 -14.26
C GLU A 76 -2.21 3.54 -12.98
N GLY A 77 -1.72 4.77 -13.10
CA GLY A 77 -1.27 5.58 -11.95
C GLY A 77 0.17 6.06 -12.05
N GLY A 78 0.85 5.70 -13.16
CA GLY A 78 2.14 6.30 -13.51
C GLY A 78 3.26 5.95 -12.52
N GLN A 79 3.56 4.66 -12.38
CA GLN A 79 4.79 4.27 -11.70
C GLN A 79 5.97 4.63 -12.61
N VAL A 80 6.55 5.80 -12.42
CA VAL A 80 7.74 6.27 -13.14
C VAL A 80 9.02 6.02 -12.35
N GLU A 81 8.90 5.76 -11.06
CA GLU A 81 10.01 5.48 -10.17
C GLU A 81 10.23 3.98 -10.05
N LYS A 82 11.44 3.60 -9.69
CA LYS A 82 11.74 2.21 -9.39
C LYS A 82 10.91 1.72 -8.20
N LEU A 83 10.12 0.68 -8.40
CA LEU A 83 9.45 -0.04 -7.32
C LEU A 83 10.34 -1.17 -6.81
N VAL A 84 10.52 -1.22 -5.50
CA VAL A 84 11.20 -2.32 -4.80
C VAL A 84 10.20 -2.98 -3.85
N VAL A 85 10.04 -4.28 -3.98
CA VAL A 85 9.21 -5.09 -3.07
C VAL A 85 10.11 -5.78 -2.06
N VAL A 86 9.78 -5.64 -0.77
CA VAL A 86 10.51 -6.25 0.35
C VAL A 86 9.62 -7.25 1.07
N GLU A 87 10.15 -8.45 1.31
CA GLU A 87 9.36 -9.55 1.83
C GLU A 87 9.42 -9.64 3.37
N ASN A 88 8.27 -9.73 4.02
CA ASN A 88 8.18 -10.13 5.42
C ASN A 88 8.37 -11.63 5.56
N THR A 89 9.10 -12.02 6.60
CA THR A 89 9.36 -13.40 6.99
C THR A 89 9.09 -13.60 8.48
N ASP A 90 9.23 -14.80 8.98
CA ASP A 90 9.16 -15.12 10.42
C ASP A 90 10.28 -14.42 11.24
N LYS A 91 11.33 -13.90 10.58
CA LYS A 91 12.48 -13.25 11.22
C LYS A 91 12.63 -11.78 10.90
N VAL A 92 12.00 -11.30 9.83
CA VAL A 92 12.13 -9.91 9.36
C VAL A 92 10.76 -9.33 9.09
N HIS A 93 10.50 -8.20 9.72
CA HIS A 93 9.32 -7.37 9.45
C HIS A 93 9.76 -6.05 8.81
N ASN A 94 9.19 -5.72 7.68
CA ASN A 94 9.51 -4.50 6.93
C ASN A 94 8.42 -3.46 7.14
N ALA A 95 8.82 -2.19 7.23
CA ALA A 95 7.92 -1.06 7.23
C ALA A 95 8.43 0.02 6.27
N VAL A 96 7.50 0.74 5.64
CA VAL A 96 7.83 1.75 4.63
C VAL A 96 7.47 3.14 5.14
N VAL A 97 8.33 4.10 4.85
CA VAL A 97 8.14 5.51 5.17
C VAL A 97 8.65 6.39 4.03
N CYS A 98 8.30 7.66 4.02
CA CYS A 98 9.06 8.71 3.35
C CYS A 98 9.32 9.83 4.36
N THR A 99 10.57 9.97 4.81
CA THR A 99 10.93 10.93 5.86
C THR A 99 10.94 12.37 5.35
N LEU A 100 11.18 12.59 4.06
CA LEU A 100 11.34 13.93 3.47
C LEU A 100 10.04 14.54 2.95
N CYS A 101 9.23 13.74 2.28
CA CYS A 101 8.04 14.24 1.58
C CYS A 101 6.85 13.30 1.74
N SER A 102 6.31 12.78 0.65
CA SER A 102 5.19 11.83 0.66
C SER A 102 5.31 10.81 -0.47
N CYS A 103 6.56 10.39 -0.74
CA CYS A 103 6.85 9.41 -1.76
C CYS A 103 6.17 8.08 -1.47
N TYR A 104 5.35 7.62 -2.42
CA TYR A 104 4.43 6.52 -2.22
C TYR A 104 4.17 5.80 -3.54
N PRO A 105 4.08 4.47 -3.59
CA PRO A 105 3.86 3.75 -4.84
C PRO A 105 2.37 3.75 -5.23
N TRP A 106 1.91 4.84 -5.84
CA TRP A 106 0.50 5.10 -6.17
C TRP A 106 -0.13 4.02 -7.04
N ALA A 107 0.60 3.50 -8.05
CA ALA A 107 0.08 2.52 -8.98
C ALA A 107 -0.42 1.24 -8.28
N VAL A 108 0.21 0.86 -7.17
CA VAL A 108 -0.07 -0.39 -6.45
C VAL A 108 -0.78 -0.19 -5.12
N LEU A 109 -0.58 0.95 -4.44
CA LEU A 109 -1.16 1.22 -3.12
C LEU A 109 -2.23 2.32 -3.13
N GLY A 110 -2.48 2.97 -4.27
CA GLY A 110 -3.44 4.08 -4.39
C GLY A 110 -3.03 5.33 -3.62
N LEU A 111 -4.01 6.02 -3.06
CA LEU A 111 -3.74 7.24 -2.29
C LEU A 111 -3.15 6.91 -0.91
N PRO A 112 -2.10 7.63 -0.48
CA PRO A 112 -1.53 7.42 0.84
C PRO A 112 -2.54 7.77 1.93
N PRO A 113 -2.58 7.01 3.04
CA PRO A 113 -3.40 7.37 4.19
C PRO A 113 -2.89 8.66 4.82
N LYS A 114 -3.77 9.38 5.50
CA LYS A 114 -3.43 10.68 6.11
C LYS A 114 -2.26 10.57 7.09
N TRP A 115 -2.23 9.51 7.89
CA TRP A 115 -1.18 9.27 8.88
C TRP A 115 0.20 9.03 8.25
N TYR A 116 0.29 8.51 7.01
CA TYR A 116 1.57 8.31 6.32
C TYR A 116 2.37 9.60 6.12
N LYS A 117 1.65 10.72 6.02
CA LYS A 117 2.24 12.06 5.88
C LYS A 117 2.47 12.77 7.21
N ASP A 118 2.02 12.20 8.33
CA ASP A 118 2.15 12.79 9.64
C ASP A 118 3.64 12.83 10.05
N PRO A 119 4.17 14.01 10.46
CA PRO A 119 5.53 14.13 10.97
C PRO A 119 5.84 13.19 12.15
N ALA A 120 4.84 12.91 13.00
CA ALA A 120 5.00 11.98 14.12
C ALA A 120 5.24 10.55 13.63
N TYR A 121 4.44 10.06 12.66
CA TYR A 121 4.69 8.75 12.05
C TYR A 121 6.09 8.68 11.44
N ARG A 122 6.45 9.67 10.61
CA ARG A 122 7.72 9.70 9.88
C ARG A 122 8.94 9.71 10.78
N SER A 123 8.86 10.43 11.90
CA SER A 123 9.95 10.46 12.87
C SER A 123 10.01 9.18 13.70
N ARG A 124 8.88 8.74 14.24
CA ARG A 124 8.82 7.62 15.18
C ARG A 124 9.11 6.27 14.54
N ILE A 125 8.67 6.05 13.28
CA ILE A 125 8.93 4.77 12.60
C ILE A 125 10.43 4.52 12.40
N VAL A 126 11.23 5.58 12.28
CA VAL A 126 12.70 5.47 12.15
C VAL A 126 13.38 5.35 13.52
N MET A 127 12.93 6.13 14.51
CA MET A 127 13.59 6.22 15.80
C MET A 127 13.19 5.08 16.77
N GLU A 128 11.94 4.68 16.74
CA GLU A 128 11.35 3.69 17.65
C GLU A 128 10.33 2.77 16.95
N PRO A 129 10.74 2.07 15.86
CA PRO A 129 9.82 1.34 15.00
C PRO A 129 9.00 0.30 15.76
N ARG A 130 9.60 -0.46 16.66
CA ARG A 130 8.92 -1.50 17.43
C ARG A 130 7.81 -0.95 18.32
N GLN A 131 8.07 0.18 18.99
CA GLN A 131 7.09 0.79 19.86
C GLN A 131 5.92 1.36 19.03
N LEU A 132 6.21 2.07 17.95
CA LEU A 132 5.18 2.62 17.08
C LEU A 132 4.32 1.54 16.45
N LEU A 133 4.94 0.47 15.94
CA LEU A 133 4.21 -0.66 15.35
C LEU A 133 3.31 -1.35 16.39
N ALA A 134 3.77 -1.52 17.63
CA ALA A 134 2.96 -2.07 18.71
C ALA A 134 1.74 -1.17 19.02
N GLU A 135 1.91 0.15 19.04
CA GLU A 135 0.80 1.11 19.21
C GLU A 135 -0.20 1.08 18.04
N MET A 136 0.26 0.74 16.83
CA MET A 136 -0.58 0.52 15.64
C MET A 136 -1.21 -0.89 15.58
N GLY A 137 -0.97 -1.73 16.59
CA GLY A 137 -1.55 -3.07 16.67
C GLY A 137 -0.68 -4.20 16.11
N VAL A 138 0.56 -3.91 15.71
CA VAL A 138 1.51 -4.90 15.19
C VAL A 138 2.36 -5.45 16.32
N GLY A 139 1.95 -6.61 16.87
CA GLY A 139 2.68 -7.33 17.91
C GLY A 139 3.77 -8.23 17.31
N LEU A 140 5.05 -7.82 17.41
CA LEU A 140 6.18 -8.60 16.90
C LEU A 140 6.97 -9.23 18.04
N GLY A 141 7.38 -10.49 17.89
CA GLY A 141 8.31 -11.15 18.80
C GLY A 141 9.63 -10.37 18.94
N SER A 142 10.28 -10.49 20.08
CA SER A 142 11.57 -9.81 20.34
C SER A 142 12.71 -10.28 19.43
N ASP A 143 12.56 -11.47 18.83
CA ASP A 143 13.52 -12.07 17.90
C ASP A 143 13.27 -11.70 16.43
N VAL A 144 12.23 -10.92 16.13
CA VAL A 144 11.92 -10.43 14.79
C VAL A 144 12.67 -9.11 14.57
N GLU A 145 13.50 -9.06 13.55
CA GLU A 145 14.17 -7.84 13.12
C GLU A 145 13.19 -6.91 12.41
N ILE A 146 13.24 -5.61 12.68
CA ILE A 146 12.43 -4.61 11.97
C ILE A 146 13.34 -3.82 11.05
N GLN A 147 13.01 -3.82 9.75
CA GLN A 147 13.69 -3.03 8.73
C GLN A 147 12.76 -1.92 8.23
N VAL A 148 13.24 -0.68 8.30
CA VAL A 148 12.50 0.50 7.85
C VAL A 148 13.08 1.01 6.54
N TRP A 149 12.23 1.10 5.51
CA TRP A 149 12.59 1.50 4.16
C TRP A 149 12.09 2.91 3.86
N ASP A 150 13.04 3.81 3.59
CA ASP A 150 12.73 5.21 3.30
C ASP A 150 12.59 5.43 1.79
N SER A 151 11.37 5.67 1.33
CA SER A 151 11.08 5.99 -0.07
C SER A 151 11.63 7.36 -0.44
N SER A 152 12.17 7.46 -1.66
CA SER A 152 12.72 8.70 -2.21
C SER A 152 12.00 9.11 -3.50
N ALA A 153 12.47 10.19 -4.15
CA ALA A 153 11.96 10.61 -5.45
C ALA A 153 12.18 9.54 -6.55
N GLU A 154 13.17 8.67 -6.39
CA GLU A 154 13.60 7.71 -7.41
C GLU A 154 13.15 6.28 -7.09
N ILE A 155 12.96 5.96 -5.81
CA ILE A 155 12.65 4.60 -5.34
C ILE A 155 11.43 4.63 -4.44
N ARG A 156 10.49 3.72 -4.71
CA ARG A 156 9.31 3.43 -3.89
C ARG A 156 9.42 2.02 -3.35
N TYR A 157 8.95 1.83 -2.14
CA TYR A 157 8.93 0.51 -1.51
C TYR A 157 7.49 0.05 -1.28
N MET A 158 7.29 -1.26 -1.40
CA MET A 158 6.07 -1.97 -1.02
C MET A 158 6.47 -3.22 -0.22
N VAL A 159 5.75 -3.53 0.83
CA VAL A 159 5.94 -4.76 1.58
C VAL A 159 5.14 -5.88 0.93
N LEU A 160 5.76 -7.04 0.77
CA LEU A 160 5.09 -8.31 0.53
C LEU A 160 4.82 -8.95 1.90
N PRO A 161 3.59 -8.86 2.45
CA PRO A 161 3.28 -9.43 3.74
C PRO A 161 3.31 -10.95 3.72
N MET A 162 3.50 -11.57 4.88
CA MET A 162 3.40 -13.02 5.02
C MET A 162 1.99 -13.48 4.67
N ARG A 163 1.90 -14.64 4.02
CA ARG A 163 0.61 -15.28 3.77
C ARG A 163 -0.03 -15.69 5.10
N PRO A 164 -1.29 -15.28 5.36
CA PRO A 164 -1.94 -15.61 6.61
C PRO A 164 -2.13 -17.13 6.79
N PRO A 165 -1.98 -17.67 8.01
CA PRO A 165 -2.27 -19.08 8.27
C PRO A 165 -3.74 -19.41 7.99
N GLY A 166 -4.02 -20.68 7.65
CA GLY A 166 -5.38 -21.14 7.34
C GLY A 166 -5.87 -20.79 5.92
N THR A 167 -5.02 -20.17 5.07
CA THR A 167 -5.43 -19.72 3.73
C THR A 167 -4.99 -20.63 2.61
N GLN A 168 -4.45 -21.83 2.89
CA GLN A 168 -3.83 -22.73 1.90
C GLN A 168 -4.79 -23.14 0.77
N ASN A 169 -6.08 -23.23 1.07
CA ASN A 169 -7.13 -23.66 0.16
C ASN A 169 -7.83 -22.48 -0.57
N LEU A 170 -7.45 -21.24 -0.27
CA LEU A 170 -8.04 -20.07 -0.90
C LEU A 170 -7.45 -19.85 -2.31
N LYS A 171 -8.32 -19.43 -3.23
CA LYS A 171 -7.93 -19.00 -4.57
C LYS A 171 -7.26 -17.63 -4.54
N GLU A 172 -6.54 -17.29 -5.60
CA GLU A 172 -5.82 -16.02 -5.74
C GLU A 172 -6.73 -14.80 -5.50
N GLU A 173 -7.97 -14.81 -6.03
CA GLU A 173 -8.92 -13.73 -5.85
C GLU A 173 -9.33 -13.56 -4.37
N GLN A 174 -9.59 -14.66 -3.69
CA GLN A 174 -9.94 -14.66 -2.26
C GLN A 174 -8.76 -14.23 -1.38
N LEU A 175 -7.55 -14.61 -1.77
CA LEU A 175 -6.32 -14.15 -1.11
C LEU A 175 -6.12 -12.64 -1.27
N ALA A 176 -6.42 -12.09 -2.45
CA ALA A 176 -6.32 -10.65 -2.70
C ALA A 176 -7.27 -9.84 -1.81
N GLU A 177 -8.45 -10.37 -1.48
CA GLU A 177 -9.41 -9.73 -0.57
C GLU A 177 -8.90 -9.60 0.87
N LEU A 178 -7.95 -10.45 1.28
CA LEU A 178 -7.34 -10.38 2.60
C LEU A 178 -6.26 -9.30 2.72
N VAL A 179 -5.69 -8.90 1.60
CA VAL A 179 -4.55 -7.97 1.59
C VAL A 179 -5.03 -6.54 1.76
N THR A 180 -4.55 -5.88 2.78
CA THR A 180 -4.85 -4.47 3.05
C THR A 180 -3.72 -3.57 2.55
N ARG A 181 -4.03 -2.29 2.34
CA ARG A 181 -3.00 -1.27 2.07
C ARG A 181 -1.99 -1.17 3.21
N ASP A 182 -2.45 -1.22 4.44
CA ASP A 182 -1.64 -1.04 5.64
C ASP A 182 -0.69 -2.22 5.85
N SER A 183 -1.07 -3.45 5.45
CA SER A 183 -0.17 -4.59 5.41
C SER A 183 0.94 -4.44 4.36
N MET A 184 0.65 -3.79 3.22
CA MET A 184 1.64 -3.50 2.18
C MET A 184 2.54 -2.29 2.49
N ILE A 185 2.20 -1.50 3.51
CA ILE A 185 3.08 -0.48 4.11
C ILE A 185 3.91 -1.09 5.25
N GLY A 186 3.44 -2.20 5.83
CA GLY A 186 4.08 -2.90 6.92
C GLY A 186 3.66 -2.42 8.31
N VAL A 187 2.49 -1.79 8.43
CA VAL A 187 1.91 -1.34 9.70
C VAL A 187 0.71 -2.17 10.14
N GLU A 188 0.49 -3.28 9.49
CA GLU A 188 -0.54 -4.27 9.82
C GLU A 188 0.00 -5.68 9.56
N VAL A 189 -0.38 -6.63 10.41
CA VAL A 189 -0.17 -8.07 10.19
C VAL A 189 -1.51 -8.70 9.87
N LEU A 190 -1.56 -9.42 8.75
CA LEU A 190 -2.79 -10.08 8.31
C LEU A 190 -3.12 -11.25 9.23
N ILE A 191 -4.36 -11.28 9.70
CA ILE A 191 -4.86 -12.33 10.59
C ILE A 191 -5.30 -13.53 9.74
N GLY A 192 -4.99 -14.74 10.22
CA GLY A 192 -5.42 -15.97 9.58
C GLY A 192 -6.95 -16.11 9.55
N VAL A 193 -7.44 -16.86 8.58
CA VAL A 193 -8.86 -17.21 8.50
C VAL A 193 -9.08 -18.44 9.40
N GLU A 194 -10.00 -18.36 10.35
CA GLU A 194 -10.44 -19.55 11.09
C GLU A 194 -11.05 -20.56 10.10
N VAL A 195 -10.41 -21.72 9.96
CA VAL A 195 -10.99 -22.83 9.21
C VAL A 195 -12.02 -23.51 10.10
N PRO A 196 -13.31 -23.48 9.74
CA PRO A 196 -14.31 -24.20 10.54
C PRO A 196 -13.99 -25.69 10.48
N GLY A 197 -13.52 -26.27 11.61
CA GLY A 197 -13.41 -27.74 11.75
C GLY A 197 -12.06 -28.30 12.21
N GLU A 198 -11.04 -27.52 12.49
CA GLU A 198 -9.86 -28.03 13.20
C GLU A 198 -9.99 -27.72 14.70
N PRO A 199 -10.00 -28.75 15.58
CA PRO A 199 -9.96 -28.50 17.03
C PRO A 199 -8.57 -27.98 17.40
N SER A 200 -8.57 -26.91 18.17
CA SER A 200 -7.40 -26.30 18.83
C SER A 200 -6.73 -27.25 19.84
#